data_3d92c952b4a93494a199e2fb727bd16b
#
_entry.id   3d92c952b4a93494a199e2fb727bd16b
#
_cell.length_a   1.000
_cell.length_b   1.000
_cell.length_c   1.000
_cell.angle_alpha   90.00
_cell.angle_beta   90.00
_cell.angle_gamma   90.00
#
_symmetry.space_group_name_H-M   'P 1'
#
loop_
_entity.id
_entity.type
_entity.pdbx_description
1 polymer ?
#
loop_
_entity_poly.entity_id
_entity_poly.type
_entity_poly.pdbx_seq_one_letter_code
_entity_poly.pdbx_strand_id
1 'polypeptide(L)'
;MNAQHYQDKFLAGVDFIARGNEPNWTFEIDLEKSMKFETTDDIKINTPAVQGIKAQDSDVTLYRAKTEIGELVITVIRDNCEDNMSGEKLPYKVRVEYKGSKDANYTTYDGCGNYLYDNRLYDIYVMEEMTGINFKKEKLMKGMPQFEFNLTDMRFSGHAGCNTIGGSINVIGNKITFGALMGTLMACPNMKVEKAVIDALNQKTVTYSIDKMKLTIVSGKTKMVLKKVD
;
A
#
# COMPACT_ATOMS: atom_id res chain seq x y z
N MET A 1 8.20 16.08 -2.34
CA MET A 1 9.12 15.29 -1.46
C MET A 1 9.87 14.29 -2.32
N ASN A 2 11.07 13.83 -1.91
CA ASN A 2 11.80 12.84 -2.69
C ASN A 2 11.47 11.40 -2.22
N ALA A 3 11.81 10.40 -3.03
CA ALA A 3 11.55 8.98 -2.71
C ALA A 3 12.16 8.52 -1.37
N GLN A 4 13.33 9.07 -0.99
CA GLN A 4 13.98 8.75 0.28
C GLN A 4 13.13 9.22 1.47
N HIS A 5 12.54 10.42 1.42
CA HIS A 5 11.68 10.92 2.49
C HIS A 5 10.44 10.03 2.69
N TYR A 6 9.81 9.56 1.61
CA TYR A 6 8.69 8.62 1.70
C TYR A 6 9.10 7.29 2.32
N GLN A 7 10.27 6.76 1.94
CA GLN A 7 10.81 5.55 2.52
C GLN A 7 11.11 5.70 4.02
N ASP A 8 11.71 6.82 4.43
CA ASP A 8 12.03 7.09 5.85
C ASP A 8 10.74 7.18 6.69
N LYS A 9 9.69 7.84 6.18
CA LYS A 9 8.38 7.92 6.83
C LYS A 9 7.72 6.55 6.93
N PHE A 10 7.76 5.74 5.86
CA PHE A 10 7.25 4.38 5.90
C PHE A 10 7.97 3.54 6.96
N LEU A 11 9.31 3.59 7.01
CA LEU A 11 10.10 2.87 8.01
C LEU A 11 9.82 3.35 9.45
N ALA A 12 9.38 4.60 9.62
CA ALA A 12 8.93 5.15 10.90
C ALA A 12 7.49 4.73 11.25
N GLY A 13 6.82 3.94 10.40
CA GLY A 13 5.47 3.40 10.64
C GLY A 13 4.34 4.26 10.07
N VAL A 14 4.64 5.26 9.24
CA VAL A 14 3.61 6.07 8.58
C VAL A 14 3.12 5.35 7.33
N ASP A 15 1.80 5.15 7.22
CA ASP A 15 1.15 4.49 6.09
C ASP A 15 0.58 5.46 5.06
N PHE A 16 0.27 6.69 5.48
CA PHE A 16 -0.27 7.74 4.60
C PHE A 16 0.23 9.10 5.02
N ILE A 17 0.58 9.92 4.05
CA ILE A 17 0.91 11.32 4.28
C ILE A 17 0.10 12.23 3.36
N ALA A 18 -0.22 13.42 3.87
CA ALA A 18 -0.80 14.48 3.07
C ALA A 18 -0.24 15.84 3.49
N ARG A 19 -0.33 16.80 2.58
CA ARG A 19 0.08 18.17 2.82
C ARG A 19 -0.71 19.15 1.97
N GLY A 20 -0.73 20.39 2.43
CA GLY A 20 -1.21 21.54 1.66
C GLY A 20 -0.38 22.76 1.99
N ASN A 21 -0.53 23.83 1.19
CA ASN A 21 0.39 24.97 1.18
C ASN A 21 -0.21 26.28 1.67
N GLU A 22 -1.54 26.42 1.70
CA GLU A 22 -2.20 27.70 2.05
C GLU A 22 -3.39 27.46 3.02
N PRO A 23 -3.13 27.51 4.33
CA PRO A 23 -1.83 27.59 5.03
C PRO A 23 -1.04 26.29 4.90
N ASN A 24 0.26 26.31 5.21
CA ASN A 24 1.05 25.09 5.22
C ASN A 24 0.57 24.16 6.33
N TRP A 25 0.28 22.92 5.97
CA TRP A 25 -0.10 21.86 6.91
C TRP A 25 0.43 20.50 6.46
N THR A 26 0.54 19.59 7.43
CA THR A 26 0.88 18.20 7.20
C THR A 26 -0.08 17.28 7.96
N PHE A 27 -0.35 16.11 7.37
CA PHE A 27 -1.14 15.07 7.98
C PHE A 27 -0.47 13.72 7.75
N GLU A 28 -0.36 12.91 8.82
CA GLU A 28 0.22 11.58 8.80
C GLU A 28 -0.70 10.58 9.47
N ILE A 29 -0.83 9.38 8.87
CA ILE A 29 -1.53 8.23 9.48
C ILE A 29 -0.55 7.07 9.61
N ASP A 30 -0.39 6.55 10.82
CA ASP A 30 -0.05 5.17 11.11
C ASP A 30 -1.39 4.46 11.35
N LEU A 31 -1.81 3.59 10.44
CA LEU A 31 -3.13 2.94 10.45
C LEU A 31 -3.37 2.04 11.68
N GLU A 32 -2.32 1.71 12.42
CA GLU A 32 -2.40 0.88 13.62
C GLU A 32 -2.35 1.70 14.91
N LYS A 33 -1.69 2.88 14.89
CA LYS A 33 -1.38 3.60 16.13
C LYS A 33 -1.99 4.98 16.22
N SER A 34 -1.80 5.85 15.21
CA SER A 34 -2.10 7.27 15.38
C SER A 34 -2.34 8.03 14.08
N MET A 35 -3.03 9.16 14.21
CA MET A 35 -3.14 10.18 13.17
C MET A 35 -2.63 11.51 13.74
N LYS A 36 -1.79 12.20 12.96
CA LYS A 36 -1.18 13.47 13.35
C LYS A 36 -1.54 14.53 12.32
N PHE A 37 -2.01 15.67 12.78
CA PHE A 37 -2.24 16.85 11.97
C PHE A 37 -1.53 18.05 12.57
N GLU A 38 -0.75 18.74 11.77
CA GLU A 38 0.03 19.92 12.18
C GLU A 38 -0.10 21.02 11.13
N THR A 39 -0.20 22.26 11.58
CA THR A 39 -0.15 23.47 10.74
C THR A 39 1.00 24.37 11.17
N THR A 40 1.38 25.31 10.29
CA THR A 40 2.35 26.37 10.66
C THR A 40 1.80 27.33 11.72
N ASP A 41 0.48 27.42 11.85
CA ASP A 41 -0.23 28.30 12.80
C ASP A 41 -0.48 27.64 14.16
N ASP A 42 0.43 26.79 14.60
CA ASP A 42 0.48 26.13 15.91
C ASP A 42 -0.63 25.11 16.22
N ILE A 43 -1.44 24.69 15.25
CA ILE A 43 -2.33 23.57 15.45
C ILE A 43 -1.50 22.27 15.43
N LYS A 44 -1.55 21.53 16.53
CA LYS A 44 -0.95 20.20 16.65
C LYS A 44 -1.93 19.27 17.32
N ILE A 45 -2.48 18.33 16.59
CA ILE A 45 -3.37 17.31 17.11
C ILE A 45 -2.84 15.92 16.79
N ASN A 46 -2.78 15.08 17.81
CA ASN A 46 -2.45 13.67 17.69
C ASN A 46 -3.61 12.87 18.29
N THR A 47 -4.14 11.95 17.49
CA THR A 47 -5.27 11.08 17.88
C THR A 47 -4.85 9.62 17.78
N PRO A 48 -5.49 8.70 18.53
CA PRO A 48 -5.42 7.29 18.19
C PRO A 48 -5.85 7.04 16.74
N ALA A 49 -5.32 6.00 16.12
CA ALA A 49 -5.79 5.55 14.82
C ALA A 49 -7.26 5.17 14.87
N VAL A 50 -8.01 5.55 13.85
CA VAL A 50 -9.41 5.14 13.67
C VAL A 50 -9.56 4.39 12.34
N GLN A 51 -10.52 3.48 12.31
CA GLN A 51 -10.82 2.76 11.08
C GLN A 51 -11.46 3.72 10.05
N GLY A 52 -10.91 3.74 8.83
CA GLY A 52 -11.48 4.51 7.73
C GLY A 52 -12.80 3.92 7.25
N ILE A 53 -13.78 4.78 7.04
CA ILE A 53 -15.08 4.43 6.47
C ILE A 53 -15.00 4.66 4.97
N LYS A 54 -15.14 3.58 4.20
CA LYS A 54 -15.15 3.66 2.73
C LYS A 54 -16.55 3.91 2.20
N ALA A 55 -16.69 4.83 1.26
CA ALA A 55 -17.93 4.99 0.50
C ALA A 55 -18.18 3.76 -0.38
N GLN A 56 -19.46 3.44 -0.63
CA GLN A 56 -19.82 2.25 -1.45
C GLN A 56 -19.64 2.51 -2.94
N ASP A 57 -19.88 3.75 -3.39
CA ASP A 57 -19.99 4.09 -4.81
C ASP A 57 -18.85 4.98 -5.31
N SER A 58 -17.81 5.21 -4.49
CA SER A 58 -16.66 6.05 -4.84
C SER A 58 -15.40 5.68 -4.07
N ASP A 59 -14.25 5.97 -4.66
CA ASP A 59 -12.93 5.79 -4.02
C ASP A 59 -12.67 6.88 -2.96
N VAL A 60 -13.56 7.00 -1.99
CA VAL A 60 -13.49 7.95 -0.88
C VAL A 60 -13.36 7.19 0.44
N THR A 61 -12.41 7.60 1.26
CA THR A 61 -12.26 7.11 2.63
C THR A 61 -12.34 8.26 3.61
N LEU A 62 -13.19 8.14 4.61
CA LEU A 62 -13.40 9.10 5.69
C LEU A 62 -12.80 8.59 6.99
N TYR A 63 -12.00 9.40 7.66
CA TYR A 63 -11.53 9.16 9.02
C TYR A 63 -12.10 10.26 9.92
N ARG A 64 -12.61 9.88 11.09
CA ARG A 64 -13.11 10.84 12.08
C ARG A 64 -12.59 10.49 13.45
N ALA A 65 -11.88 11.41 14.08
CA ALA A 65 -11.38 11.27 15.45
C ALA A 65 -11.75 12.48 16.30
N LYS A 66 -12.04 12.24 17.57
CA LYS A 66 -12.35 13.27 18.55
C LYS A 66 -11.47 13.08 19.78
N THR A 67 -10.90 14.18 20.27
CA THR A 67 -10.09 14.25 21.48
C THR A 67 -10.56 15.41 22.35
N GLU A 68 -9.98 15.56 23.53
CA GLU A 68 -10.27 16.70 24.42
C GLU A 68 -9.89 18.06 23.82
N ILE A 69 -8.88 18.08 22.93
CA ILE A 69 -8.39 19.31 22.29
C ILE A 69 -9.11 19.67 21.01
N GLY A 70 -9.83 18.73 20.40
CA GLY A 70 -10.58 19.00 19.16
C GLY A 70 -11.07 17.76 18.44
N GLU A 71 -11.72 18.01 17.33
CA GLU A 71 -12.24 17.01 16.40
C GLU A 71 -11.56 17.16 15.04
N LEU A 72 -11.20 16.02 14.45
CA LEU A 72 -10.50 15.90 13.17
C LEU A 72 -11.33 15.01 12.23
N VAL A 73 -11.66 15.54 11.07
CA VAL A 73 -12.32 14.79 9.99
C VAL A 73 -11.43 14.85 8.75
N ILE A 74 -11.06 13.69 8.22
CA ILE A 74 -10.19 13.60 7.05
C ILE A 74 -10.92 12.85 5.95
N THR A 75 -11.04 13.48 4.79
CA THR A 75 -11.59 12.89 3.58
C THR A 75 -10.45 12.66 2.59
N VAL A 76 -10.20 11.39 2.25
CA VAL A 76 -9.20 10.98 1.26
C VAL A 76 -9.94 10.50 0.02
N ILE A 77 -9.72 11.16 -1.12
CA ILE A 77 -10.38 10.89 -2.39
C ILE A 77 -9.32 10.44 -3.39
N ARG A 78 -9.50 9.28 -4.01
CA ARG A 78 -8.62 8.83 -5.09
C ARG A 78 -8.92 9.61 -6.35
N ASP A 79 -8.24 10.73 -6.51
CA ASP A 79 -8.29 11.61 -7.67
C ASP A 79 -6.95 12.32 -7.81
N ASN A 80 -6.51 12.53 -9.04
CA ASN A 80 -5.23 13.19 -9.30
C ASN A 80 -5.21 14.56 -8.65
N CYS A 81 -4.17 14.80 -7.86
CA CYS A 81 -3.92 16.03 -7.14
C CYS A 81 -2.54 16.56 -7.52
N GLU A 82 -2.44 17.82 -7.87
CA GLU A 82 -1.18 18.50 -8.14
C GLU A 82 -0.90 19.51 -7.04
N ASP A 83 0.25 19.35 -6.37
CA ASP A 83 0.69 20.28 -5.34
C ASP A 83 1.08 21.61 -5.97
N ASN A 84 0.39 22.69 -5.63
CA ASN A 84 0.51 24.01 -6.27
C ASN A 84 1.89 24.66 -6.13
N MET A 85 2.70 24.26 -5.14
CA MET A 85 4.05 24.83 -4.94
C MET A 85 5.13 24.00 -5.62
N SER A 86 5.05 22.67 -5.53
CA SER A 86 6.10 21.79 -6.07
C SER A 86 5.80 21.25 -7.46
N GLY A 87 4.53 21.33 -7.93
CA GLY A 87 4.07 20.67 -9.13
C GLY A 87 4.05 19.14 -9.02
N GLU A 88 4.26 18.59 -7.83
CA GLU A 88 4.25 17.15 -7.59
C GLU A 88 2.83 16.61 -7.79
N LYS A 89 2.70 15.56 -8.61
CA LYS A 89 1.42 14.88 -8.84
C LYS A 89 1.29 13.72 -7.87
N LEU A 90 0.23 13.74 -7.08
CA LEU A 90 -0.10 12.73 -6.09
C LEU A 90 -1.46 12.09 -6.40
N PRO A 91 -1.67 10.81 -6.03
CA PRO A 91 -2.87 10.07 -6.43
C PRO A 91 -4.12 10.38 -5.60
N TYR A 92 -4.01 11.21 -4.55
CA TYR A 92 -5.13 11.49 -3.67
C TYR A 92 -5.29 12.97 -3.40
N LYS A 93 -6.53 13.46 -3.53
CA LYS A 93 -6.98 14.72 -2.94
C LYS A 93 -7.33 14.47 -1.48
N VAL A 94 -6.93 15.37 -0.61
CA VAL A 94 -7.16 15.27 0.82
C VAL A 94 -7.78 16.54 1.35
N ARG A 95 -8.87 16.39 2.09
CA ARG A 95 -9.48 17.45 2.87
C ARG A 95 -9.40 17.11 4.33
N VAL A 96 -8.84 18.02 5.12
CA VAL A 96 -8.80 17.94 6.58
C VAL A 96 -9.70 19.03 7.12
N GLU A 97 -10.66 18.66 7.96
CA GLU A 97 -11.53 19.57 8.70
C GLU A 97 -11.19 19.42 10.18
N TYR A 98 -10.68 20.50 10.76
CA TYR A 98 -10.33 20.58 12.18
C TYR A 98 -11.24 21.54 12.91
N LYS A 99 -11.69 21.13 14.10
CA LYS A 99 -12.45 21.96 15.03
C LYS A 99 -11.86 21.82 16.43
N GLY A 100 -11.24 22.87 16.94
CA GLY A 100 -10.75 22.93 18.32
C GLY A 100 -11.90 22.83 19.33
N SER A 101 -11.60 22.40 20.55
CA SER A 101 -12.63 22.19 21.58
C SER A 101 -13.42 23.45 21.98
N LYS A 102 -12.87 24.63 21.68
CA LYS A 102 -13.50 25.94 21.94
C LYS A 102 -14.07 26.60 20.68
N ASP A 103 -13.89 25.99 19.52
CA ASP A 103 -14.30 26.57 18.25
C ASP A 103 -15.77 26.26 17.95
N ALA A 104 -16.47 27.19 17.33
CA ALA A 104 -17.85 26.98 16.91
C ALA A 104 -17.94 26.20 15.58
N ASN A 105 -16.98 26.42 14.68
CA ASN A 105 -16.97 25.91 13.31
C ASN A 105 -15.69 25.10 13.00
N TYR A 106 -15.75 24.29 11.95
CA TYR A 106 -14.58 23.64 11.39
C TYR A 106 -13.78 24.61 10.52
N THR A 107 -12.46 24.51 10.59
CA THR A 107 -11.53 25.08 9.61
C THR A 107 -11.14 23.97 8.66
N THR A 108 -11.16 24.28 7.36
CA THR A 108 -10.91 23.32 6.28
C THR A 108 -9.55 23.55 5.65
N TYR A 109 -8.83 22.46 5.39
CA TYR A 109 -7.52 22.42 4.78
C TYR A 109 -7.56 21.46 3.61
N ASP A 110 -7.31 21.93 2.39
CA ASP A 110 -7.26 21.10 1.19
C ASP A 110 -5.80 20.88 0.75
N GLY A 111 -5.51 19.73 0.19
CA GLY A 111 -4.19 19.36 -0.28
C GLY A 111 -4.12 18.01 -0.94
N CYS A 112 -2.89 17.50 -1.07
CA CYS A 112 -2.60 16.26 -1.78
C CYS A 112 -1.95 15.23 -0.84
N GLY A 113 -2.19 13.96 -1.09
CA GLY A 113 -1.63 12.89 -0.27
C GLY A 113 -1.28 11.62 -1.05
N ASN A 114 -0.54 10.75 -0.37
CA ASN A 114 -0.14 9.44 -0.89
C ASN A 114 -0.07 8.39 0.23
N TYR A 115 -0.47 7.15 -0.09
CA TYR A 115 -0.14 6.00 0.75
C TYR A 115 1.31 5.60 0.57
N LEU A 116 1.95 5.23 1.66
CA LEU A 116 3.35 4.82 1.68
C LEU A 116 3.46 3.29 1.66
N TYR A 117 4.58 2.82 1.13
CA TYR A 117 4.94 1.41 1.04
C TYR A 117 6.46 1.26 0.99
N ASP A 118 6.94 0.04 1.19
CA ASP A 118 8.37 -0.26 1.08
C ASP A 118 8.81 -0.25 -0.38
N ASN A 119 9.59 0.75 -0.77
CA ASN A 119 10.09 0.91 -2.13
C ASN A 119 10.98 -0.27 -2.59
N ARG A 120 11.54 -1.05 -1.65
CA ARG A 120 12.31 -2.25 -1.97
C ARG A 120 11.48 -3.34 -2.63
N LEU A 121 10.12 -3.25 -2.50
CA LEU A 121 9.21 -4.16 -3.19
C LEU A 121 9.29 -4.00 -4.74
N TYR A 122 9.68 -2.83 -5.26
CA TYR A 122 9.85 -2.59 -6.70
C TYR A 122 11.07 -3.33 -7.23
N ASP A 123 10.89 -4.60 -7.55
CA ASP A 123 11.97 -5.47 -8.03
C ASP A 123 11.46 -6.80 -8.58
N ILE A 124 12.40 -7.64 -9.03
CA ILE A 124 12.17 -9.02 -9.46
C ILE A 124 12.58 -9.98 -8.33
N TYR A 125 11.71 -10.91 -8.03
CA TYR A 125 11.90 -11.90 -6.96
C TYR A 125 11.70 -13.32 -7.45
N VAL A 126 12.58 -14.23 -7.06
CA VAL A 126 12.48 -15.68 -7.30
C VAL A 126 12.01 -16.37 -6.03
N MET A 127 11.03 -17.24 -6.13
CA MET A 127 10.49 -17.99 -5.00
C MET A 127 11.49 -19.01 -4.50
N GLU A 128 11.75 -19.01 -3.19
CA GLU A 128 12.58 -20.00 -2.50
C GLU A 128 11.71 -21.04 -1.77
N GLU A 129 10.64 -20.56 -1.10
CA GLU A 129 9.77 -21.38 -0.28
C GLU A 129 8.30 -21.04 -0.46
N MET A 130 7.43 -22.04 -0.35
CA MET A 130 5.98 -21.87 -0.29
C MET A 130 5.37 -22.96 0.59
N THR A 131 4.46 -22.58 1.49
CA THR A 131 3.74 -23.53 2.36
C THR A 131 3.06 -24.62 1.53
N GLY A 132 3.32 -25.88 1.86
CA GLY A 132 2.73 -27.04 1.21
C GLY A 132 3.37 -27.44 -0.13
N ILE A 133 4.42 -26.74 -0.58
CA ILE A 133 5.16 -27.04 -1.80
C ILE A 133 6.58 -27.50 -1.48
N ASN A 134 6.99 -28.63 -2.05
CA ASN A 134 8.38 -29.08 -2.02
C ASN A 134 9.00 -28.94 -3.42
N PHE A 135 9.61 -27.81 -3.68
CA PHE A 135 10.17 -27.47 -5.00
C PHE A 135 11.17 -28.48 -5.53
N LYS A 136 11.89 -29.23 -4.67
CA LYS A 136 12.82 -30.29 -5.11
C LYS A 136 12.11 -31.45 -5.80
N LYS A 137 10.81 -31.64 -5.54
CA LYS A 137 9.98 -32.72 -6.13
C LYS A 137 9.11 -32.23 -7.30
N GLU A 138 9.06 -30.93 -7.55
CA GLU A 138 8.22 -30.35 -8.58
C GLU A 138 9.01 -30.22 -9.91
N LYS A 139 8.44 -30.71 -10.99
CA LYS A 139 8.98 -30.53 -12.35
C LYS A 139 8.42 -29.23 -12.93
N LEU A 140 9.21 -28.17 -12.92
CA LEU A 140 8.83 -26.83 -13.39
C LEU A 140 9.42 -26.58 -14.77
N MET A 141 8.58 -26.23 -15.76
CA MET A 141 9.03 -26.02 -17.15
C MET A 141 9.86 -24.74 -17.32
N LYS A 142 9.52 -23.68 -16.59
CA LYS A 142 10.21 -22.38 -16.62
C LYS A 142 11.15 -22.15 -15.43
N GLY A 143 11.46 -23.20 -14.66
CA GLY A 143 12.23 -23.05 -13.42
C GLY A 143 11.41 -22.52 -12.25
N MET A 144 12.10 -22.05 -11.20
CA MET A 144 11.48 -21.53 -9.99
C MET A 144 10.56 -20.34 -10.31
N PRO A 145 9.39 -20.24 -9.66
CA PRO A 145 8.50 -19.10 -9.86
C PRO A 145 9.23 -17.78 -9.67
N GLN A 146 9.04 -16.86 -10.60
CA GLN A 146 9.67 -15.55 -10.59
C GLN A 146 8.62 -14.48 -10.88
N PHE A 147 8.64 -13.41 -10.08
CA PHE A 147 7.68 -12.33 -10.15
C PHE A 147 8.35 -10.97 -10.09
N GLU A 148 7.82 -10.06 -10.87
CA GLU A 148 8.14 -8.64 -10.88
C GLU A 148 7.01 -7.86 -10.22
N PHE A 149 7.37 -6.95 -9.32
CA PHE A 149 6.48 -5.95 -8.73
C PHE A 149 6.85 -4.59 -9.31
N ASN A 150 6.06 -4.11 -10.26
CA ASN A 150 6.23 -2.77 -10.83
C ASN A 150 5.33 -1.79 -10.09
N LEU A 151 5.91 -0.99 -9.20
CA LEU A 151 5.18 -0.03 -8.36
C LEU A 151 4.87 1.28 -9.10
N THR A 152 5.52 1.56 -10.22
CA THR A 152 5.19 2.72 -11.07
C THR A 152 3.84 2.51 -11.75
N ASP A 153 3.65 1.32 -12.32
CA ASP A 153 2.42 0.96 -13.04
C ASP A 153 1.41 0.23 -12.16
N MET A 154 1.75 -0.02 -10.88
CA MET A 154 0.98 -0.83 -9.95
C MET A 154 0.58 -2.19 -10.55
N ARG A 155 1.57 -2.90 -11.09
CA ARG A 155 1.42 -4.19 -11.75
C ARG A 155 2.31 -5.26 -11.13
N PHE A 156 1.77 -6.47 -11.15
CA PHE A 156 2.45 -7.71 -10.82
C PHE A 156 2.48 -8.57 -12.08
N SER A 157 3.63 -9.15 -12.37
CA SER A 157 3.81 -10.05 -13.52
C SER A 157 4.90 -11.08 -13.25
N GLY A 158 4.88 -12.18 -13.98
CA GLY A 158 5.91 -13.21 -13.88
C GLY A 158 5.41 -14.59 -14.31
N HIS A 159 6.03 -15.65 -13.81
CA HIS A 159 5.58 -17.02 -14.04
C HIS A 159 5.60 -17.85 -12.76
N ALA A 160 4.67 -18.76 -12.65
CA ALA A 160 4.55 -19.66 -11.51
C ALA A 160 5.11 -21.08 -11.81
N GLY A 161 6.18 -21.13 -12.61
CA GLY A 161 6.82 -22.39 -13.02
C GLY A 161 6.33 -22.98 -14.33
N CYS A 162 5.17 -22.56 -14.84
CA CYS A 162 4.61 -22.92 -16.14
C CYS A 162 4.10 -21.70 -16.89
N ASN A 163 2.89 -21.26 -16.58
CA ASN A 163 2.27 -20.12 -17.24
C ASN A 163 2.83 -18.78 -16.73
N THR A 164 2.83 -17.80 -17.63
CA THR A 164 2.99 -16.41 -17.24
C THR A 164 1.69 -15.94 -16.61
N ILE A 165 1.77 -15.25 -15.48
CA ILE A 165 0.63 -14.67 -14.78
C ILE A 165 0.90 -13.20 -14.51
N GLY A 166 -0.15 -12.40 -14.42
CA GLY A 166 -0.02 -10.98 -14.09
C GLY A 166 -1.38 -10.34 -13.80
N GLY A 167 -1.33 -9.18 -13.18
CA GLY A 167 -2.52 -8.41 -12.84
C GLY A 167 -2.17 -7.08 -12.22
N SER A 168 -3.19 -6.31 -11.85
CA SER A 168 -3.01 -5.08 -11.07
C SER A 168 -2.71 -5.40 -9.61
N ILE A 169 -1.97 -4.52 -8.97
CA ILE A 169 -1.78 -4.52 -7.52
C ILE A 169 -2.10 -3.14 -6.96
N ASN A 170 -2.45 -3.11 -5.68
CA ASN A 170 -2.48 -1.87 -4.89
C ASN A 170 -1.69 -2.12 -3.61
N VAL A 171 -0.76 -1.23 -3.28
CA VAL A 171 0.14 -1.39 -2.13
C VAL A 171 -0.11 -0.26 -1.14
N ILE A 172 -0.41 -0.59 0.08
CA ILE A 172 -0.65 0.34 1.18
C ILE A 172 0.02 -0.23 2.44
N GLY A 173 0.96 0.52 3.01
CA GLY A 173 1.71 0.06 4.16
C GLY A 173 2.41 -1.27 3.87
N ASN A 174 2.16 -2.26 4.69
CA ASN A 174 2.68 -3.62 4.56
C ASN A 174 1.70 -4.59 3.85
N LYS A 175 0.71 -4.08 3.12
CA LYS A 175 -0.32 -4.89 2.44
C LYS A 175 -0.27 -4.72 0.93
N ILE A 176 -0.41 -5.83 0.22
CA ILE A 176 -0.60 -5.87 -1.22
C ILE A 176 -1.99 -6.44 -1.50
N THR A 177 -2.81 -5.69 -2.23
CA THR A 177 -4.08 -6.19 -2.77
C THR A 177 -3.88 -6.53 -4.23
N PHE A 178 -4.03 -7.80 -4.57
CA PHE A 178 -3.97 -8.26 -5.95
C PHE A 178 -5.36 -8.15 -6.60
N GLY A 179 -5.40 -7.65 -7.84
CA GLY A 179 -6.58 -7.73 -8.69
C GLY A 179 -6.77 -9.13 -9.27
N ALA A 180 -7.64 -9.23 -10.28
CA ALA A 180 -7.79 -10.48 -11.03
C ALA A 180 -6.46 -10.81 -11.74
N LEU A 181 -5.91 -12.00 -11.47
CA LEU A 181 -4.73 -12.50 -12.14
C LEU A 181 -5.13 -13.19 -13.44
N MET A 182 -4.54 -12.77 -14.54
CA MET A 182 -4.67 -13.37 -15.86
C MET A 182 -3.39 -14.10 -16.21
N GLY A 183 -3.48 -15.14 -17.01
CA GLY A 183 -2.30 -15.90 -17.43
C GLY A 183 -2.48 -16.58 -18.75
N THR A 184 -1.37 -17.11 -19.31
CA THR A 184 -1.39 -18.01 -20.45
C THR A 184 -2.02 -19.36 -20.04
N LEU A 185 -2.51 -20.12 -21.01
CA LEU A 185 -3.15 -21.42 -20.79
C LEU A 185 -2.35 -22.54 -21.46
N MET A 186 -1.07 -22.67 -21.12
CA MET A 186 -0.23 -23.77 -21.57
C MET A 186 -0.57 -25.03 -20.76
N ALA A 187 -0.68 -26.15 -21.43
CA ALA A 187 -0.81 -27.44 -20.76
C ALA A 187 0.56 -27.90 -20.25
N CYS A 188 0.78 -27.80 -18.96
CA CYS A 188 2.00 -28.27 -18.31
C CYS A 188 1.77 -29.58 -17.56
N PRO A 189 2.78 -30.45 -17.48
CA PRO A 189 2.66 -31.72 -16.78
C PRO A 189 2.35 -31.57 -15.29
N ASN A 190 2.73 -30.41 -14.69
CA ASN A 190 2.52 -30.13 -13.29
C ASN A 190 2.06 -28.68 -13.11
N MET A 191 0.81 -28.52 -12.71
CA MET A 191 0.16 -27.23 -12.44
C MET A 191 0.01 -26.94 -10.94
N LYS A 192 0.54 -27.80 -10.06
CA LYS A 192 0.33 -27.72 -8.61
C LYS A 192 0.84 -26.40 -8.04
N VAL A 193 2.07 -25.99 -8.43
CA VAL A 193 2.69 -24.76 -7.95
C VAL A 193 1.93 -23.54 -8.43
N GLU A 194 1.60 -23.50 -9.72
CA GLU A 194 0.84 -22.40 -10.32
C GLU A 194 -0.53 -22.24 -9.65
N LYS A 195 -1.26 -23.34 -9.49
CA LYS A 195 -2.54 -23.31 -8.78
C LYS A 195 -2.40 -22.77 -7.37
N ALA A 196 -1.39 -23.23 -6.62
CA ALA A 196 -1.14 -22.77 -5.26
C ALA A 196 -0.84 -21.26 -5.20
N VAL A 197 -0.06 -20.73 -6.17
CA VAL A 197 0.24 -19.30 -6.27
C VAL A 197 -1.02 -18.50 -6.60
N ILE A 198 -1.80 -18.94 -7.60
CA ILE A 198 -3.06 -18.27 -7.97
C ILE A 198 -4.03 -18.30 -6.79
N ASP A 199 -4.21 -19.44 -6.13
CA ASP A 199 -5.10 -19.59 -4.97
C ASP A 199 -4.67 -18.70 -3.80
N ALA A 200 -3.37 -18.41 -3.67
CA ALA A 200 -2.84 -17.54 -2.62
C ALA A 200 -3.00 -16.04 -2.93
N LEU A 201 -2.96 -15.63 -4.20
CA LEU A 201 -2.84 -14.22 -4.57
C LEU A 201 -4.08 -13.65 -5.27
N ASN A 202 -4.76 -14.44 -6.12
CA ASN A 202 -5.83 -13.94 -7.00
C ASN A 202 -6.96 -13.26 -6.21
N GLN A 203 -7.19 -11.98 -6.45
CA GLN A 203 -8.21 -11.14 -5.81
C GLN A 203 -8.11 -11.13 -4.27
N LYS A 204 -6.90 -11.18 -3.73
CA LYS A 204 -6.66 -11.19 -2.28
C LYS A 204 -5.81 -10.03 -1.82
N THR A 205 -6.04 -9.63 -0.57
CA THR A 205 -5.14 -8.77 0.18
C THR A 205 -4.25 -9.65 1.05
N VAL A 206 -2.94 -9.48 0.91
CA VAL A 206 -1.91 -10.21 1.63
C VAL A 206 -1.04 -9.24 2.42
N THR A 207 -0.36 -9.73 3.46
CA THR A 207 0.69 -8.95 4.12
C THR A 207 2.05 -9.32 3.54
N TYR A 208 2.97 -8.35 3.53
CA TYR A 208 4.35 -8.59 3.13
C TYR A 208 5.34 -7.95 4.10
N SER A 209 6.56 -8.46 4.08
CA SER A 209 7.70 -7.86 4.76
C SER A 209 8.97 -8.13 3.96
N ILE A 210 9.91 -7.19 4.00
CA ILE A 210 11.21 -7.32 3.32
C ILE A 210 12.31 -7.21 4.36
N ASP A 211 13.08 -8.29 4.50
CA ASP A 211 14.31 -8.31 5.29
C ASP A 211 15.49 -8.60 4.37
N LYS A 212 16.40 -7.61 4.26
CA LYS A 212 17.53 -7.62 3.32
C LYS A 212 17.03 -7.90 1.89
N MET A 213 17.37 -9.04 1.32
CA MET A 213 17.00 -9.46 -0.02
C MET A 213 15.80 -10.43 -0.06
N LYS A 214 15.14 -10.68 1.07
CA LYS A 214 14.03 -11.63 1.16
C LYS A 214 12.70 -10.92 1.33
N LEU A 215 11.81 -11.16 0.38
CA LEU A 215 10.40 -10.79 0.43
C LEU A 215 9.62 -11.97 1.00
N THR A 216 8.94 -11.75 2.10
CA THR A 216 7.97 -12.71 2.67
C THR A 216 6.57 -12.20 2.40
N ILE A 217 5.72 -13.03 1.80
CA ILE A 217 4.30 -12.75 1.56
C ILE A 217 3.47 -13.76 2.35
N VAL A 218 2.46 -13.28 3.08
CA VAL A 218 1.55 -14.13 3.87
C VAL A 218 0.11 -13.89 3.41
N SER A 219 -0.53 -14.97 2.94
CA SER A 219 -1.92 -15.02 2.51
C SER A 219 -2.68 -16.08 3.33
N GLY A 220 -3.39 -15.64 4.37
CA GLY A 220 -4.02 -16.55 5.32
C GLY A 220 -3.00 -17.50 5.96
N LYS A 221 -3.11 -18.81 5.68
CA LYS A 221 -2.16 -19.83 6.18
C LYS A 221 -0.98 -20.10 5.25
N THR A 222 -0.97 -19.49 4.06
CA THR A 222 0.08 -19.69 3.06
C THR A 222 1.15 -18.63 3.23
N LYS A 223 2.39 -19.06 3.46
CA LYS A 223 3.59 -18.22 3.46
C LYS A 223 4.41 -18.52 2.22
N MET A 224 4.85 -17.47 1.55
CA MET A 224 5.79 -17.51 0.42
C MET A 224 7.02 -16.70 0.80
N VAL A 225 8.20 -17.25 0.55
CA VAL A 225 9.49 -16.56 0.70
C VAL A 225 10.14 -16.48 -0.67
N LEU A 226 10.47 -15.27 -1.06
CA LEU A 226 11.10 -14.99 -2.35
C LEU A 226 12.41 -14.24 -2.10
N LYS A 227 13.39 -14.46 -2.95
CA LYS A 227 14.68 -13.77 -2.92
C LYS A 227 14.75 -12.81 -4.10
N LYS A 228 15.18 -11.58 -3.83
CA LYS A 228 15.49 -10.59 -4.87
C LYS A 228 16.54 -11.13 -5.84
N VAL A 229 16.34 -10.89 -7.12
CA VAL A 229 17.34 -11.17 -8.18
C VAL A 229 18.32 -10.00 -8.21
N ASP A 230 19.61 -10.30 -8.16
CA ASP A 230 20.70 -9.32 -8.32
C ASP A 230 20.86 -8.92 -9.79
#